data_a5fd3ff6b5bd37f99a757c0b8e4607ef
#
_entry.id   a5fd3ff6b5bd37f99a757c0b8e4607ef
#
_cell.length_a   1.000
_cell.length_b   1.000
_cell.length_c   1.000
_cell.angle_alpha   90.00
_cell.angle_beta   90.00
_cell.angle_gamma   90.00
#
_symmetry.space_group_name_H-M   'P 1'
#
loop_
_entity.id
_entity.type
_entity.pdbx_description
1 polymer ?
#
loop_
_entity_poly.entity_id
_entity_poly.type
_entity_poly.pdbx_seq_one_letter_code
_entity_poly.pdbx_strand_id
1 'polypeptide(L)'
;MISFSDELKHLQAYLSLEKIRYGEYLKVKYDIDVSEFFIPPLTVQPLVENAVNHGVSDMPDGGVVTICTAETPDCYEIRVCDNGVGFNPDSVQSDGRTHVGISNVRSRLEIMCGGTLDITSDIGKGTTAIIKIPKGETENERYSGRR
;
A
#
# COMPACT_ATOMS: atom_id res chain seq x y z
N MET A 1 -6.34 11.31 10.30
CA MET A 1 -5.01 10.64 10.15
C MET A 1 -4.79 9.68 11.30
N ILE A 2 -4.25 8.53 11.00
CA ILE A 2 -3.86 7.55 12.02
C ILE A 2 -2.36 7.28 11.90
N SER A 3 -1.75 6.72 12.93
CA SER A 3 -0.35 6.37 12.84
C SER A 3 -0.18 5.16 11.91
N PHE A 4 0.92 5.15 11.15
CA PHE A 4 1.22 4.00 10.32
C PHE A 4 1.39 2.74 11.16
N SER A 5 1.92 2.88 12.39
CA SER A 5 2.04 1.74 13.31
C SER A 5 0.70 1.07 13.59
N ASP A 6 -0.36 1.85 13.73
CA ASP A 6 -1.70 1.31 13.95
C ASP A 6 -2.23 0.61 12.70
N GLU A 7 -2.05 1.23 11.54
CA GLU A 7 -2.45 0.57 10.30
C GLU A 7 -1.65 -0.72 10.07
N LEU A 8 -0.36 -0.70 10.41
CA LEU A 8 0.48 -1.89 10.28
C LEU A 8 -0.03 -3.05 11.14
N LYS A 9 -0.49 -2.76 12.35
CA LYS A 9 -1.08 -3.78 13.21
C LYS A 9 -2.33 -4.40 12.56
N HIS A 10 -3.16 -3.56 11.96
CA HIS A 10 -4.35 -4.03 11.24
C HIS A 10 -3.96 -4.88 10.03
N LEU A 11 -2.93 -4.47 9.31
CA LEU A 11 -2.41 -5.22 8.17
C LEU A 11 -1.86 -6.58 8.60
N GLN A 12 -1.12 -6.61 9.70
CA GLN A 12 -0.57 -7.85 10.23
C GLN A 12 -1.68 -8.81 10.64
N ALA A 13 -2.75 -8.30 11.27
CA ALA A 13 -3.90 -9.11 11.63
C ALA A 13 -4.60 -9.67 10.39
N TYR A 14 -4.84 -8.82 9.40
CA TYR A 14 -5.44 -9.23 8.14
C TYR A 14 -4.60 -10.31 7.45
N LEU A 15 -3.31 -10.08 7.34
CA LEU A 15 -2.42 -11.01 6.65
C LEU A 15 -2.24 -12.32 7.41
N SER A 16 -2.31 -12.29 8.74
CA SER A 16 -2.30 -13.51 9.54
C SER A 16 -3.50 -14.40 9.23
N LEU A 17 -4.68 -13.80 9.06
CA LEU A 17 -5.88 -14.55 8.66
C LEU A 17 -5.75 -15.09 7.24
N GLU A 18 -5.24 -14.30 6.33
CA GLU A 18 -5.04 -14.75 4.95
C GLU A 18 -3.97 -15.85 4.88
N LYS A 19 -2.97 -15.79 5.74
CA LYS A 19 -1.94 -16.84 5.84
C LYS A 19 -2.55 -18.18 6.26
N ILE A 20 -3.52 -18.15 7.14
CA ILE A 20 -4.25 -19.37 7.52
C ILE A 20 -5.01 -19.92 6.31
N ARG A 21 -5.64 -19.04 5.53
CA ARG A 21 -6.43 -19.43 4.37
C ARG A 21 -5.57 -19.99 3.22
N TYR A 22 -4.47 -19.33 2.92
CA TYR A 22 -3.62 -19.71 1.78
C TYR A 22 -2.44 -20.58 2.15
N GLY A 23 -2.08 -20.66 3.43
CA GLY A 23 -0.95 -21.45 3.88
C GLY A 23 0.35 -20.98 3.26
N GLU A 24 1.11 -21.92 2.73
CA GLU A 24 2.41 -21.62 2.14
C GLU A 24 2.33 -20.93 0.79
N TYR A 25 1.15 -20.87 0.17
CA TYR A 25 0.96 -20.12 -1.06
C TYR A 25 1.14 -18.62 -0.86
N LEU A 26 0.91 -18.13 0.35
CA LEU A 26 1.10 -16.72 0.66
C LEU A 26 2.29 -16.54 1.58
N LYS A 27 3.30 -15.86 1.10
CA LYS A 27 4.44 -15.42 1.91
C LYS A 27 4.36 -13.93 2.08
N VAL A 28 4.64 -13.46 3.29
CA VAL A 28 4.58 -12.04 3.60
C VAL A 28 5.92 -11.61 4.17
N LYS A 29 6.46 -10.52 3.66
CA LYS A 29 7.70 -9.92 4.15
C LYS A 29 7.45 -8.49 4.56
N TYR A 30 8.08 -8.09 5.64
CA TYR A 30 8.02 -6.72 6.15
C TYR A 30 9.43 -6.15 6.19
N ASP A 31 9.61 -4.98 5.60
CA ASP A 31 10.87 -4.24 5.65
C ASP A 31 10.55 -2.81 6.07
N ILE A 32 10.35 -2.64 7.37
CA ILE A 32 9.83 -1.42 7.95
C ILE A 32 10.98 -0.60 8.55
N ASP A 33 11.49 0.34 7.79
CA ASP A 33 12.56 1.22 8.23
C ASP A 33 12.05 2.38 9.09
N VAL A 34 10.81 2.78 8.87
CA VAL A 34 10.18 3.87 9.60
C VAL A 34 8.72 3.54 9.82
N SER A 35 8.21 3.84 11.00
CA SER A 35 6.80 3.58 11.32
C SER A 35 6.14 4.74 12.06
N GLU A 36 6.90 5.75 12.44
CA GLU A 36 6.39 6.87 13.21
C GLU A 36 5.99 8.03 12.32
N PHE A 37 4.91 7.83 11.58
CA PHE A 37 4.32 8.88 10.76
C PHE A 37 2.83 8.61 10.63
N PHE A 38 2.10 9.59 10.14
CA PHE A 38 0.64 9.54 10.05
C PHE A 38 0.19 9.41 8.60
N ILE A 39 -0.87 8.65 8.41
CA ILE A 39 -1.47 8.42 7.10
C ILE A 39 -2.99 8.52 7.20
N PRO A 40 -3.68 8.76 6.09
CA PRO A 40 -5.13 8.62 6.08
C PRO A 40 -5.52 7.17 6.40
N PRO A 41 -6.61 6.94 7.14
CA PRO A 41 -7.02 5.56 7.44
C PRO A 41 -7.35 4.78 6.17
N LEU A 42 -7.13 3.49 6.20
CA LEU A 42 -7.42 2.58 5.09
C LEU A 42 -6.71 2.99 3.80
N THR A 43 -5.44 3.38 3.93
CA THR A 43 -4.62 3.77 2.78
C THR A 43 -3.85 2.57 2.22
N VAL A 44 -3.21 1.81 3.11
CA VAL A 44 -2.36 0.70 2.70
C VAL A 44 -3.17 -0.58 2.54
N GLN A 45 -4.16 -0.80 3.38
CA GLN A 45 -4.92 -2.03 3.38
C GLN A 45 -5.55 -2.38 2.03
N PRO A 46 -6.21 -1.47 1.31
CA PRO A 46 -6.75 -1.81 -0.01
C PRO A 46 -5.68 -2.29 -0.98
N LEU A 47 -4.47 -1.75 -0.89
CA LEU A 47 -3.37 -2.16 -1.76
C LEU A 47 -2.88 -3.55 -1.40
N VAL A 48 -2.80 -3.86 -0.11
CA VAL A 48 -2.42 -5.18 0.37
C VAL A 48 -3.50 -6.21 0.00
N GLU A 49 -4.77 -5.86 0.13
CA GLU A 49 -5.87 -6.73 -0.27
C GLU A 49 -5.79 -7.05 -1.76
N ASN A 50 -5.51 -6.06 -2.59
CA ASN A 50 -5.32 -6.29 -4.02
C ASN A 50 -4.15 -7.21 -4.29
N ALA A 51 -3.03 -7.03 -3.60
CA ALA A 51 -1.86 -7.88 -3.77
C ALA A 51 -2.18 -9.35 -3.45
N VAL A 52 -2.94 -9.59 -2.39
CA VAL A 52 -3.34 -10.95 -2.01
C VAL A 52 -4.39 -11.50 -2.97
N ASN A 53 -5.46 -10.75 -3.21
CA ASN A 53 -6.63 -11.28 -3.91
C ASN A 53 -6.49 -11.30 -5.44
N HIS A 54 -5.72 -10.39 -6.00
CA HIS A 54 -5.56 -10.27 -7.45
C HIS A 54 -4.14 -10.55 -7.93
N GLY A 55 -3.18 -10.56 -7.02
CA GLY A 55 -1.80 -10.88 -7.36
C GLY A 55 -1.48 -12.32 -7.05
N VAL A 56 -1.35 -12.62 -5.77
CA VAL A 56 -0.82 -13.90 -5.30
C VAL A 56 -1.81 -15.05 -5.43
N SER A 57 -3.10 -14.81 -5.18
CA SER A 57 -4.09 -15.89 -5.17
C SER A 57 -4.26 -16.57 -6.52
N ASP A 58 -3.95 -15.88 -7.61
CA ASP A 58 -4.05 -16.44 -8.96
C ASP A 58 -2.78 -17.11 -9.44
N MET A 59 -1.75 -17.15 -8.59
CA MET A 59 -0.48 -17.79 -8.93
C MET A 59 -0.52 -19.29 -8.58
N PRO A 60 -0.17 -20.18 -9.53
CA PRO A 60 -0.21 -21.63 -9.26
C PRO A 60 0.66 -22.06 -8.09
N ASP A 61 1.81 -21.44 -7.92
CA ASP A 61 2.78 -21.79 -6.87
C ASP A 61 2.77 -20.77 -5.73
N GLY A 62 1.77 -19.89 -5.70
CA GLY A 62 1.70 -18.85 -4.72
C GLY A 62 2.63 -17.68 -5.00
N GLY A 63 2.81 -16.81 -4.04
CA GLY A 63 3.66 -15.65 -4.21
C GLY A 63 3.97 -14.94 -2.91
N VAL A 64 4.65 -13.81 -3.03
CA VAL A 64 5.15 -13.02 -1.92
C VAL A 64 4.55 -11.63 -1.98
N VAL A 65 4.05 -11.17 -0.84
CA VAL A 65 3.66 -9.77 -0.66
C VAL A 65 4.68 -9.14 0.28
N THR A 66 5.25 -8.03 -0.13
CA THR A 66 6.25 -7.31 0.66
C THR A 66 5.74 -5.91 0.96
N ILE A 67 5.83 -5.52 2.23
CA ILE A 67 5.47 -4.19 2.69
C ILE A 67 6.73 -3.51 3.19
N CYS A 68 7.09 -2.40 2.56
CA CYS A 68 8.31 -1.66 2.90
C CYS A 68 7.97 -0.23 3.25
N THR A 69 8.73 0.35 4.17
CA THR A 69 8.68 1.79 4.39
C THR A 69 10.08 2.36 4.38
N ALA A 70 10.17 3.60 3.95
CA ALA A 70 11.43 4.34 3.94
C ALA A 70 11.15 5.81 4.18
N GLU A 71 12.16 6.51 4.62
CA GLU A 71 12.08 7.94 4.87
C GLU A 71 13.11 8.65 4.01
N THR A 72 12.66 9.71 3.34
CA THR A 72 13.54 10.61 2.61
C THR A 72 13.48 11.98 3.28
N PRO A 73 14.35 12.94 2.91
CA PRO A 73 14.23 14.28 3.47
C PRO A 73 12.86 14.93 3.25
N ASP A 74 12.17 14.57 2.18
CA ASP A 74 10.93 15.22 1.77
C ASP A 74 9.66 14.45 2.09
N CYS A 75 9.76 13.13 2.23
CA CYS A 75 8.54 12.33 2.39
C CYS A 75 8.80 11.02 3.12
N TYR A 76 7.69 10.39 3.54
CA TYR A 76 7.68 8.99 3.94
C TYR A 76 7.15 8.18 2.76
N GLU A 77 7.76 7.04 2.52
CA GLU A 77 7.40 6.19 1.39
C GLU A 77 6.94 4.83 1.89
N ILE A 78 5.82 4.36 1.35
CA ILE A 78 5.30 3.02 1.64
C ILE A 78 5.22 2.28 0.31
N ARG A 79 5.80 1.09 0.26
CA ARG A 79 5.70 0.24 -0.93
C ARG A 79 4.98 -1.04 -0.59
N VAL A 80 4.03 -1.41 -1.43
CA VAL A 80 3.38 -2.71 -1.38
C VAL A 80 3.69 -3.41 -2.69
N CYS A 81 4.45 -4.48 -2.60
CA CYS A 81 4.92 -5.22 -3.77
C CYS A 81 4.39 -6.64 -3.74
N ASP A 82 3.99 -7.16 -4.88
CA ASP A 82 3.73 -8.57 -5.03
C ASP A 82 4.41 -9.09 -6.29
N ASN A 83 4.72 -10.38 -6.31
CA ASN A 83 5.25 -11.06 -7.47
C ASN A 83 4.17 -11.90 -8.16
N GLY A 84 2.92 -11.45 -8.08
CA GLY A 84 1.78 -12.15 -8.63
C GLY A 84 1.62 -11.99 -10.12
N VAL A 85 0.38 -12.15 -10.58
CA VAL A 85 0.10 -12.19 -12.01
C VAL A 85 0.27 -10.85 -12.71
N GLY A 86 0.20 -9.75 -11.96
CA GLY A 86 0.28 -8.43 -12.55
C GLY A 86 -0.90 -8.09 -13.44
N PHE A 87 -0.89 -6.90 -13.97
CA PHE A 87 -1.90 -6.44 -14.92
C PHE A 87 -1.31 -5.36 -15.81
N ASN A 88 -2.00 -5.06 -16.90
CA ASN A 88 -1.63 -3.93 -17.74
C ASN A 88 -2.41 -2.71 -17.24
N PRO A 89 -1.75 -1.67 -16.71
CA PRO A 89 -2.45 -0.50 -16.18
C PRO A 89 -3.33 0.19 -17.21
N ASP A 90 -2.97 0.11 -18.49
CA ASP A 90 -3.71 0.77 -19.57
C ASP A 90 -4.99 0.02 -19.94
N SER A 91 -5.10 -1.25 -19.59
CA SER A 91 -6.24 -2.09 -19.98
C SER A 91 -7.16 -2.48 -18.83
N VAL A 92 -7.04 -1.84 -17.67
CA VAL A 92 -7.73 -2.23 -16.44
C VAL A 92 -9.19 -1.74 -16.41
N GLN A 93 -9.80 -1.48 -17.51
CA GLN A 93 -11.19 -1.01 -17.51
C GLN A 93 -12.20 -2.12 -17.26
N SER A 94 -11.78 -3.36 -17.33
CA SER A 94 -12.68 -4.49 -17.19
C SER A 94 -12.95 -4.89 -15.72
N ASP A 95 -12.13 -4.45 -14.79
CA ASP A 95 -12.33 -4.75 -13.38
C ASP A 95 -12.54 -3.46 -12.59
N GLY A 96 -13.80 -3.04 -12.52
CA GLY A 96 -14.18 -1.80 -11.85
C GLY A 96 -13.82 -1.75 -10.37
N ARG A 97 -13.71 -2.90 -9.70
CA ARG A 97 -13.41 -2.92 -8.27
C ARG A 97 -11.99 -2.46 -7.97
N THR A 98 -11.03 -2.96 -8.73
CA THR A 98 -9.62 -2.60 -8.55
C THR A 98 -9.43 -1.12 -8.80
N HIS A 99 -10.06 -0.59 -9.82
CA HIS A 99 -10.01 0.83 -10.13
C HIS A 99 -10.60 1.70 -9.04
N VAL A 100 -11.77 1.32 -8.53
CA VAL A 100 -12.46 2.09 -7.50
C VAL A 100 -11.63 2.15 -6.23
N GLY A 101 -11.07 1.02 -5.81
CA GLY A 101 -10.22 0.96 -4.63
C GLY A 101 -9.00 1.84 -4.74
N ILE A 102 -8.31 1.75 -5.87
CA ILE A 102 -7.11 2.55 -6.14
C ILE A 102 -7.44 4.04 -6.23
N SER A 103 -8.51 4.39 -6.94
CA SER A 103 -8.95 5.78 -7.07
C SER A 103 -9.29 6.39 -5.72
N ASN A 104 -9.95 5.62 -4.86
CA ASN A 104 -10.31 6.10 -3.53
C ASN A 104 -9.07 6.36 -2.67
N VAL A 105 -8.09 5.46 -2.72
CA VAL A 105 -6.83 5.66 -2.00
C VAL A 105 -6.12 6.91 -2.51
N ARG A 106 -6.02 7.05 -3.82
CA ARG A 106 -5.35 8.19 -4.43
C ARG A 106 -6.00 9.51 -4.06
N SER A 107 -7.33 9.58 -4.14
CA SER A 107 -8.08 10.77 -3.78
C SER A 107 -7.94 11.11 -2.31
N ARG A 108 -7.99 10.11 -1.45
CA ARG A 108 -7.87 10.31 -0.01
C ARG A 108 -6.48 10.84 0.36
N LEU A 109 -5.44 10.29 -0.25
CA LEU A 109 -4.07 10.76 -0.04
C LEU A 109 -3.93 12.22 -0.45
N GLU A 110 -4.44 12.55 -1.63
CA GLU A 110 -4.33 13.91 -2.15
C GLU A 110 -5.06 14.91 -1.27
N ILE A 111 -6.30 14.61 -0.89
CA ILE A 111 -7.14 15.51 -0.11
C ILE A 111 -6.64 15.66 1.32
N MET A 112 -6.25 14.57 1.97
CA MET A 112 -5.95 14.59 3.40
C MET A 112 -4.52 14.99 3.71
N CYS A 113 -3.56 14.72 2.84
CA CYS A 113 -2.16 14.97 3.17
C CYS A 113 -1.29 15.41 1.99
N GLY A 114 -1.88 15.60 0.82
CA GLY A 114 -1.10 15.94 -0.36
C GLY A 114 -0.20 14.80 -0.85
N GLY A 115 -0.53 13.58 -0.45
CA GLY A 115 0.25 12.41 -0.84
C GLY A 115 -0.09 11.92 -2.23
N THR A 116 0.74 11.01 -2.74
CA THR A 116 0.59 10.43 -4.07
C THR A 116 0.61 8.92 -4.02
N LEU A 117 0.03 8.31 -5.04
CA LEU A 117 0.05 6.87 -5.23
C LEU A 117 0.42 6.57 -6.68
N ASP A 118 1.51 5.85 -6.87
CA ASP A 118 1.95 5.37 -8.17
C ASP A 118 1.90 3.86 -8.21
N ILE A 119 1.34 3.32 -9.28
CA ILE A 119 1.23 1.88 -9.46
C ILE A 119 1.95 1.48 -10.72
N THR A 120 2.87 0.53 -10.57
CA THR A 120 3.59 -0.09 -11.68
C THR A 120 3.25 -1.57 -11.68
N SER A 121 2.79 -2.08 -12.81
CA SER A 121 2.42 -3.48 -12.93
C SER A 121 2.71 -3.96 -14.35
N ASP A 122 3.19 -5.18 -14.44
CA ASP A 122 3.41 -5.87 -15.71
C ASP A 122 2.86 -7.29 -15.60
N ILE A 123 2.18 -7.73 -16.65
CA ILE A 123 1.63 -9.08 -16.70
C ILE A 123 2.77 -10.09 -16.54
N GLY A 124 2.61 -10.99 -15.57
CA GLY A 124 3.60 -12.03 -15.28
C GLY A 124 4.75 -11.59 -14.36
N LYS A 125 4.80 -10.33 -13.96
CA LYS A 125 5.89 -9.81 -13.12
C LYS A 125 5.44 -9.29 -11.78
N GLY A 126 4.14 -9.07 -11.61
CA GLY A 126 3.59 -8.56 -10.36
C GLY A 126 3.32 -7.08 -10.38
N THR A 127 3.05 -6.55 -9.21
CA THR A 127 2.60 -5.16 -9.03
C THR A 127 3.37 -4.50 -7.91
N THR A 128 3.73 -3.24 -8.10
CA THR A 128 4.32 -2.38 -7.08
C THR A 128 3.46 -1.13 -6.92
N ALA A 129 2.97 -0.89 -5.71
CA ALA A 129 2.26 0.33 -5.36
C ALA A 129 3.16 1.16 -4.45
N ILE A 130 3.36 2.43 -4.78
CA ILE A 130 4.24 3.32 -4.04
C ILE A 130 3.42 4.52 -3.56
N ILE A 131 3.34 4.67 -2.24
CA ILE A 131 2.70 5.80 -1.59
C ILE A 131 3.80 6.74 -1.11
N LYS A 132 3.67 8.03 -1.42
CA LYS A 132 4.56 9.05 -0.89
C LYS A 132 3.76 10.07 -0.12
N ILE A 133 4.17 10.31 1.12
CA ILE A 133 3.50 11.24 2.03
C ILE A 133 4.48 12.37 2.35
N PRO A 134 4.18 13.60 1.89
CA PRO A 134 5.05 14.75 2.18
C PRO A 134 5.16 14.97 3.69
N LYS A 135 6.36 15.29 4.16
CA LYS A 135 6.55 15.59 5.57
C LYS A 135 6.91 17.07 5.80
N GLY A 136 8.03 17.41 5.74
CA GLY A 136 8.62 18.72 5.85
C GLY A 136 7.70 19.86 6.28
N GLU A 137 7.41 20.62 5.31
CA GLU A 137 6.56 21.80 5.41
C GLU A 137 5.25 21.57 6.16
N THR A 138 4.62 20.42 5.93
CA THR A 138 3.28 20.17 6.43
C THR A 138 3.21 20.07 7.95
N GLU A 139 4.17 19.42 8.59
CA GLU A 139 4.15 19.28 10.03
C GLU A 139 4.60 20.54 10.74
N ASN A 140 5.67 21.14 10.26
CA ASN A 140 6.19 22.36 10.86
C ASN A 140 5.24 23.55 10.69
N GLU A 141 4.63 23.68 9.55
CA GLU A 141 3.67 24.74 9.31
C GLU A 141 2.39 24.55 10.11
N ARG A 142 1.93 23.32 10.29
CA ARG A 142 0.77 23.06 11.12
C ARG A 142 1.01 23.46 12.57
N TYR A 143 2.18 23.17 13.08
CA TYR A 143 2.52 23.58 14.43
C TYR A 143 2.70 25.07 14.55
N SER A 144 3.33 25.69 13.57
CA SER A 144 3.53 27.14 13.56
C SER A 144 2.24 27.90 13.35
N GLY A 145 1.37 27.42 12.48
CA GLY A 145 0.10 28.08 12.17
C GLY A 145 -0.94 27.99 13.29
N ARG A 146 -0.75 27.13 14.26
CA ARG A 146 -1.66 27.00 15.40
C ARG A 146 -1.28 27.86 16.58
N ARG A 147 -0.20 28.55 16.46
CA ARG A 147 0.27 29.46 17.51
C ARG A 147 -0.10 30.92 17.19
#